data_753d2a65a9a360ac8bc4a8602a5cf3da
#
_entry.id   753d2a65a9a360ac8bc4a8602a5cf3da
#
_cell.length_a   1.000
_cell.length_b   1.000
_cell.length_c   1.000
_cell.angle_alpha   90.00
_cell.angle_beta   90.00
_cell.angle_gamma   90.00
#
_symmetry.space_group_name_H-M   'P 1'
#
loop_
_entity.id
_entity.type
_entity.pdbx_description
1 polymer ?
#
loop_
_entity_poly.entity_id
_entity_poly.type
_entity_poly.pdbx_seq_one_letter_code
_entity_poly.pdbx_strand_id
1 'polypeptide(L)'
;YLLDKLLANNAAVVICNETKHPSGMMLPLESNTIQSERFRAQIETSEPLKKQLWQQTVKAKINNQCSVLKKWNIPHNTLINLSQSVKSGDADNNEAKAAAYYWSNLFPPAWMFFRKREGPPPNNLLNYGYAILRATVARAIVGTGLLPTLGIHHRNRYNAYCLADDIMEPYRPFVDKLV
;
A
#
# COMPACT_ATOMS: atom_id res chain seq x y z
N TYR A 1 8.82 8.98 -28.73
CA TYR A 1 10.23 9.12 -28.35
C TYR A 1 10.43 9.40 -26.85
N LEU A 2 9.86 10.50 -26.26
CA LEU A 2 10.05 10.81 -24.84
C LEU A 2 9.49 9.72 -23.90
N LEU A 3 8.23 9.33 -24.11
CA LEU A 3 7.57 8.31 -23.30
C LEU A 3 8.27 6.95 -23.42
N ASP A 4 8.70 6.57 -24.61
CA ASP A 4 9.50 5.37 -24.84
C ASP A 4 10.83 5.40 -24.07
N LYS A 5 11.56 6.52 -24.11
CA LYS A 5 12.78 6.73 -23.32
C LYS A 5 12.54 6.63 -21.83
N LEU A 6 11.43 7.18 -21.33
CA LEU A 6 11.08 7.09 -19.90
C LEU A 6 10.81 5.65 -19.48
N LEU A 7 10.06 4.87 -20.28
CA LEU A 7 9.82 3.45 -20.02
C LEU A 7 11.11 2.63 -20.07
N ALA A 8 11.95 2.83 -21.08
CA ALA A 8 13.23 2.14 -21.24
C ALA A 8 14.20 2.41 -20.07
N ASN A 9 14.13 3.59 -19.46
CA ASN A 9 14.91 3.95 -18.28
C ASN A 9 14.19 3.66 -16.96
N ASN A 10 13.14 2.85 -17.00
CA ASN A 10 12.40 2.50 -15.80
C ASN A 10 11.87 3.71 -15.01
N ALA A 11 11.54 4.82 -15.65
CA ALA A 11 10.92 5.96 -15.00
C ALA A 11 9.45 5.68 -14.69
N ALA A 12 8.99 6.04 -13.49
CA ALA A 12 7.57 6.01 -13.16
C ALA A 12 6.90 7.25 -13.78
N VAL A 13 5.93 7.03 -14.68
CA VAL A 13 5.15 8.12 -15.27
C VAL A 13 3.74 8.09 -14.69
N VAL A 14 3.43 9.09 -13.86
CA VAL A 14 2.11 9.27 -13.28
C VAL A 14 1.40 10.41 -14.02
N ILE A 15 0.21 10.13 -14.52
CA ILE A 15 -0.64 11.10 -15.21
C ILE A 15 -1.63 11.68 -14.20
N CYS A 16 -1.66 13.00 -14.09
CA CYS A 16 -2.58 13.69 -13.20
C CYS A 16 -3.69 14.39 -13.99
N ASN A 17 -4.87 14.49 -13.39
CA ASN A 17 -5.98 15.27 -13.92
C ASN A 17 -5.75 16.79 -13.72
N GLU A 18 -6.73 17.61 -14.11
CA GLU A 18 -6.68 19.09 -14.01
C GLU A 18 -6.49 19.58 -12.57
N THR A 19 -7.02 18.83 -11.59
CA THR A 19 -6.89 19.14 -10.16
C THR A 19 -5.60 18.59 -9.53
N LYS A 20 -4.64 18.14 -10.36
CA LYS A 20 -3.34 17.56 -9.96
C LYS A 20 -3.46 16.24 -9.18
N HIS A 21 -4.61 15.57 -9.25
CA HIS A 21 -4.75 14.23 -8.68
C HIS A 21 -4.31 13.16 -9.67
N PRO A 22 -3.54 12.15 -9.22
CA PRO A 22 -3.16 11.03 -10.07
C PRO A 22 -4.38 10.30 -10.63
N SER A 23 -4.47 10.20 -11.95
CA SER A 23 -5.57 9.58 -12.69
C SER A 23 -5.13 8.36 -13.51
N GLY A 24 -3.82 8.21 -13.76
CA GLY A 24 -3.29 7.08 -14.50
C GLY A 24 -1.79 6.92 -14.33
N MET A 25 -1.26 5.82 -14.86
CA MET A 25 0.18 5.58 -14.91
C MET A 25 0.54 4.79 -16.16
N MET A 26 1.77 4.95 -16.64
CA MET A 26 2.35 4.12 -17.70
C MET A 26 3.14 2.98 -17.06
N LEU A 27 2.89 1.77 -17.55
CA LEU A 27 3.60 0.55 -17.18
C LEU A 27 4.17 -0.12 -18.42
N PRO A 28 5.38 -0.71 -18.36
CA PRO A 28 5.93 -1.45 -19.49
C PRO A 28 5.12 -2.72 -19.75
N LEU A 29 4.95 -3.07 -21.03
CA LEU A 29 4.26 -4.30 -21.45
C LEU A 29 5.15 -5.54 -21.22
N GLU A 30 6.43 -5.41 -21.56
CA GLU A 30 7.44 -6.46 -21.45
C GLU A 30 8.49 -6.01 -20.43
N SER A 31 8.35 -6.47 -19.21
CA SER A 31 9.19 -5.99 -18.11
C SER A 31 10.06 -7.09 -17.49
N ASN A 32 9.81 -8.36 -17.86
CA ASN A 32 10.52 -9.50 -17.28
C ASN A 32 10.60 -10.68 -18.23
N THR A 33 11.78 -11.31 -18.33
CA THR A 33 12.06 -12.42 -19.29
C THR A 33 11.22 -13.68 -19.01
N ILE A 34 10.78 -13.90 -17.77
CA ILE A 34 9.95 -15.05 -17.36
C ILE A 34 8.54 -14.62 -16.96
N GLN A 35 8.04 -13.54 -17.55
CA GLN A 35 6.75 -12.94 -17.17
C GLN A 35 5.59 -13.93 -17.25
N SER A 36 5.52 -14.77 -18.29
CA SER A 36 4.46 -15.76 -18.47
C SER A 36 4.44 -16.81 -17.36
N GLU A 37 5.61 -17.27 -16.90
CA GLU A 37 5.72 -18.20 -15.78
C GLU A 37 5.22 -17.55 -14.48
N ARG A 38 5.63 -16.31 -14.24
CA ARG A 38 5.22 -15.57 -13.03
C ARG A 38 3.73 -15.30 -12.99
N PHE A 39 3.12 -14.97 -14.13
CA PHE A 39 1.67 -14.83 -14.23
C PHE A 39 0.94 -16.13 -13.87
N ARG A 40 1.40 -17.27 -14.40
CA ARG A 40 0.82 -18.58 -14.06
C ARG A 40 0.97 -18.88 -12.56
N ALA A 41 2.19 -18.76 -12.02
CA ALA A 41 2.43 -18.98 -10.61
C ALA A 41 1.59 -18.07 -9.70
N GLN A 42 1.38 -16.81 -10.09
CA GLN A 42 0.54 -15.87 -9.37
C GLN A 42 -0.95 -16.29 -9.42
N ILE A 43 -1.45 -16.71 -10.58
CA ILE A 43 -2.83 -17.17 -10.77
C ILE A 43 -3.09 -18.44 -9.95
N GLU A 44 -2.14 -19.38 -9.98
CA GLU A 44 -2.23 -20.68 -9.29
C GLU A 44 -1.91 -20.60 -7.80
N THR A 45 -1.56 -19.41 -7.27
CA THR A 45 -1.24 -19.24 -5.86
C THR A 45 -2.39 -19.66 -4.95
N SER A 46 -2.12 -20.61 -4.04
CA SER A 46 -3.12 -21.15 -3.13
C SER A 46 -3.63 -20.16 -2.10
N GLU A 47 -4.89 -20.31 -1.67
CA GLU A 47 -5.48 -19.46 -0.63
C GLU A 47 -4.71 -19.49 0.72
N PRO A 48 -4.21 -20.64 1.21
CA PRO A 48 -3.36 -20.66 2.40
C PRO A 48 -2.11 -19.78 2.28
N LEU A 49 -1.43 -19.81 1.11
CA LEU A 49 -0.26 -18.97 0.86
C LEU A 49 -0.64 -17.49 0.84
N LYS A 50 -1.73 -17.11 0.17
CA LYS A 50 -2.24 -15.73 0.18
C LYS A 50 -2.51 -15.23 1.60
N LYS A 51 -3.15 -16.06 2.44
CA LYS A 51 -3.41 -15.72 3.86
C LYS A 51 -2.11 -15.55 4.67
N GLN A 52 -1.08 -16.34 4.42
CA GLN A 52 0.23 -16.19 5.07
C GLN A 52 0.94 -14.92 4.62
N LEU A 53 0.91 -14.61 3.33
CA LEU A 53 1.48 -13.37 2.79
C LEU A 53 0.75 -12.14 3.36
N TRP A 54 -0.59 -12.20 3.43
CA TRP A 54 -1.36 -11.12 4.05
C TRP A 54 -1.02 -10.92 5.53
N GLN A 55 -0.87 -12.00 6.28
CA GLN A 55 -0.41 -11.91 7.67
C GLN A 55 0.92 -11.17 7.79
N GLN A 56 1.89 -11.46 6.92
CA GLN A 56 3.19 -10.78 6.92
C GLN A 56 3.04 -9.30 6.56
N THR A 57 2.21 -8.99 5.57
CA THR A 57 1.91 -7.62 5.15
C THR A 57 1.31 -6.79 6.29
N VAL A 58 0.31 -7.34 6.99
CA VAL A 58 -0.34 -6.67 8.13
C VAL A 58 0.64 -6.47 9.28
N LYS A 59 1.43 -7.49 9.65
CA LYS A 59 2.47 -7.35 10.67
C LYS A 59 3.47 -6.26 10.34
N ALA A 60 3.96 -6.22 9.11
CA ALA A 60 4.89 -5.20 8.66
C ALA A 60 4.28 -3.79 8.71
N LYS A 61 3.03 -3.63 8.28
CA LYS A 61 2.28 -2.37 8.39
C LYS A 61 2.20 -1.88 9.83
N ILE A 62 1.74 -2.74 10.75
CA ILE A 62 1.57 -2.38 12.15
C ILE A 62 2.92 -2.03 12.80
N ASN A 63 3.99 -2.77 12.49
CA ASN A 63 5.33 -2.47 12.97
C ASN A 63 5.84 -1.11 12.48
N ASN A 64 5.55 -0.75 11.22
CA ASN A 64 5.92 0.55 10.68
C ASN A 64 5.08 1.68 11.30
N GLN A 65 3.79 1.47 11.56
CA GLN A 65 2.95 2.40 12.33
C GLN A 65 3.51 2.60 13.76
N CYS A 66 3.91 1.51 14.41
CA CYS A 66 4.57 1.56 15.71
C CYS A 66 5.85 2.41 15.67
N SER A 67 6.68 2.24 14.63
CA SER A 67 7.91 2.99 14.45
C SER A 67 7.68 4.49 14.25
N VAL A 68 6.59 4.86 13.58
CA VAL A 68 6.18 6.27 13.42
C VAL A 68 5.79 6.86 14.77
N LEU A 69 4.90 6.21 15.53
CA LEU A 69 4.48 6.69 16.86
C LEU A 69 5.69 6.79 17.82
N LYS A 70 6.57 5.79 17.80
CA LYS A 70 7.80 5.78 18.61
C LYS A 70 8.68 6.99 18.31
N LYS A 71 8.84 7.37 17.06
CA LYS A 71 9.65 8.53 16.65
C LYS A 71 9.16 9.84 17.30
N TRP A 72 7.86 9.96 17.52
CA TRP A 72 7.21 11.12 18.11
C TRP A 72 6.97 10.98 19.61
N ASN A 73 7.57 9.96 20.26
CA ASN A 73 7.37 9.64 21.68
C ASN A 73 5.91 9.40 22.08
N ILE A 74 5.10 8.91 21.14
CA ILE A 74 3.69 8.55 21.36
C ILE A 74 3.61 7.11 21.86
N PRO A 75 2.73 6.79 22.85
CA PRO A 75 2.50 5.42 23.30
C PRO A 75 2.19 4.47 22.15
N HIS A 76 2.89 3.34 22.06
CA HIS A 76 2.79 2.41 20.94
C HIS A 76 2.73 0.93 21.32
N ASN A 77 2.69 0.61 22.61
CA ASN A 77 2.65 -0.79 23.10
C ASN A 77 1.43 -1.56 22.57
N THR A 78 0.29 -0.89 22.40
CA THR A 78 -0.92 -1.49 21.80
C THR A 78 -0.63 -2.02 20.40
N LEU A 79 0.11 -1.28 19.56
CA LEU A 79 0.48 -1.73 18.23
C LEU A 79 1.44 -2.92 18.26
N ILE A 80 2.37 -2.95 19.21
CA ILE A 80 3.27 -4.11 19.40
C ILE A 80 2.44 -5.37 19.66
N ASN A 81 1.52 -5.32 20.62
CA ASN A 81 0.67 -6.45 20.98
C ASN A 81 -0.22 -6.89 19.82
N LEU A 82 -0.81 -5.93 19.09
CA LEU A 82 -1.61 -6.23 17.88
C LEU A 82 -0.77 -6.90 16.80
N SER A 83 0.44 -6.41 16.51
CA SER A 83 1.34 -7.01 15.53
C SER A 83 1.69 -8.46 15.87
N GLN A 84 1.99 -8.75 17.14
CA GLN A 84 2.32 -10.10 17.60
C GLN A 84 1.15 -11.07 17.50
N SER A 85 -0.09 -10.59 17.67
CA SER A 85 -1.32 -11.40 17.65
C SER A 85 -1.93 -11.61 16.27
N VAL A 86 -1.37 -11.02 15.19
CA VAL A 86 -1.88 -11.20 13.82
C VAL A 86 -1.78 -12.66 13.40
N LYS A 87 -2.94 -13.28 13.11
CA LYS A 87 -3.05 -14.65 12.60
C LYS A 87 -3.07 -14.69 11.06
N SER A 88 -2.98 -15.89 10.51
CA SER A 88 -3.08 -16.10 9.06
C SER A 88 -4.36 -15.47 8.49
N GLY A 89 -4.21 -14.64 7.46
CA GLY A 89 -5.31 -13.90 6.86
C GLY A 89 -5.88 -12.76 7.69
N ASP A 90 -5.24 -12.41 8.82
CA ASP A 90 -5.71 -11.42 9.80
C ASP A 90 -7.15 -11.68 10.28
N ALA A 91 -7.43 -12.92 10.67
CA ALA A 91 -8.77 -13.37 11.04
C ALA A 91 -9.44 -12.53 12.16
N ASP A 92 -8.64 -11.94 13.04
CA ASP A 92 -9.11 -11.11 14.16
C ASP A 92 -9.22 -9.62 13.79
N ASN A 93 -8.96 -9.25 12.52
CA ASN A 93 -8.99 -7.87 11.99
C ASN A 93 -8.09 -6.91 12.80
N ASN A 94 -6.87 -7.35 13.10
CA ASN A 94 -5.90 -6.55 13.83
C ASN A 94 -5.40 -5.34 13.04
N GLU A 95 -5.45 -5.42 11.70
CA GLU A 95 -5.16 -4.29 10.83
C GLU A 95 -6.08 -3.10 11.12
N ALA A 96 -7.39 -3.32 11.16
CA ALA A 96 -8.36 -2.26 11.43
C ALA A 96 -8.23 -1.71 12.87
N LYS A 97 -8.00 -2.59 13.86
CA LYS A 97 -7.76 -2.19 15.25
C LYS A 97 -6.50 -1.32 15.37
N ALA A 98 -5.42 -1.73 14.70
CA ALA A 98 -4.17 -0.97 14.67
C ALA A 98 -4.35 0.38 13.96
N ALA A 99 -5.07 0.41 12.85
CA ALA A 99 -5.37 1.65 12.13
C ALA A 99 -6.18 2.62 12.99
N ALA A 100 -7.21 2.13 13.70
CA ALA A 100 -8.00 2.95 14.61
C ALA A 100 -7.13 3.57 15.72
N TYR A 101 -6.31 2.76 16.38
CA TYR A 101 -5.39 3.24 17.40
C TYR A 101 -4.36 4.23 16.84
N TYR A 102 -3.76 3.91 15.70
CA TYR A 102 -2.74 4.73 15.05
C TYR A 102 -3.26 6.12 14.70
N TRP A 103 -4.39 6.20 14.00
CA TRP A 103 -4.95 7.47 13.57
C TRP A 103 -5.46 8.35 14.71
N SER A 104 -5.96 7.75 15.79
CA SER A 104 -6.40 8.50 16.98
C SER A 104 -5.25 9.10 17.77
N ASN A 105 -4.01 8.64 17.55
CA ASN A 105 -2.85 9.09 18.32
C ASN A 105 -1.80 9.83 17.48
N LEU A 106 -1.81 9.68 16.15
CA LEU A 106 -0.77 10.25 15.27
C LEU A 106 -0.80 11.78 15.23
N PHE A 107 -1.99 12.37 15.16
CA PHE A 107 -2.17 13.82 15.09
C PHE A 107 -2.60 14.39 16.44
N PRO A 108 -2.27 15.67 16.72
CA PRO A 108 -2.69 16.32 17.96
C PRO A 108 -4.20 16.22 18.19
N PRO A 109 -4.68 15.94 19.41
CA PRO A 109 -6.13 15.83 19.69
C PRO A 109 -6.94 17.06 19.27
N ALA A 110 -6.33 18.25 19.33
CA ALA A 110 -6.97 19.51 18.93
C ALA A 110 -7.35 19.55 17.43
N TRP A 111 -6.75 18.70 16.59
CA TRP A 111 -7.09 18.60 15.18
C TRP A 111 -8.36 17.79 14.94
N MET A 112 -8.83 17.04 15.92
CA MET A 112 -9.97 16.11 15.79
C MET A 112 -9.89 15.28 14.50
N PHE A 113 -8.67 14.82 14.17
CA PHE A 113 -8.37 14.17 12.90
C PHE A 113 -9.11 12.84 12.80
N PHE A 114 -9.79 12.67 11.69
CA PHE A 114 -10.39 11.41 11.29
C PHE A 114 -9.93 11.02 9.88
N ARG A 115 -9.36 9.82 9.75
CA ARG A 115 -8.90 9.32 8.44
C ARG A 115 -10.10 8.98 7.57
N LYS A 116 -10.33 9.81 6.54
CA LYS A 116 -11.41 9.64 5.57
C LYS A 116 -10.92 10.02 4.17
N ARG A 117 -11.32 9.23 3.15
CA ARG A 117 -10.86 9.46 1.77
C ARG A 117 -11.18 10.89 1.29
N GLU A 118 -12.37 11.38 1.58
CA GLU A 118 -12.84 12.72 1.21
C GLU A 118 -12.92 13.66 2.42
N GLY A 119 -12.04 13.41 3.41
CA GLY A 119 -11.98 14.23 4.62
C GLY A 119 -11.23 15.55 4.41
N PRO A 120 -11.37 16.46 5.39
CA PRO A 120 -10.61 17.71 5.38
C PRO A 120 -9.10 17.45 5.45
N PRO A 121 -8.27 18.49 5.20
CA PRO A 121 -6.82 18.37 5.41
C PRO A 121 -6.49 17.80 6.81
N PRO A 122 -5.43 16.98 6.95
CA PRO A 122 -4.44 16.60 5.93
C PRO A 122 -4.80 15.36 5.07
N ASN A 123 -6.06 14.90 5.06
CA ASN A 123 -6.47 13.72 4.29
C ASN A 123 -6.11 13.81 2.79
N ASN A 124 -6.20 15.01 2.20
CA ASN A 124 -5.81 15.25 0.81
C ASN A 124 -4.32 14.99 0.56
N LEU A 125 -3.43 15.40 1.48
CA LEU A 125 -1.99 15.15 1.39
C LEU A 125 -1.68 13.66 1.51
N LEU A 126 -2.31 12.98 2.47
CA LEU A 126 -2.21 11.52 2.63
C LEU A 126 -2.66 10.79 1.35
N ASN A 127 -3.80 11.18 0.77
CA ASN A 127 -4.31 10.57 -0.46
C ASN A 127 -3.36 10.78 -1.64
N TYR A 128 -2.81 11.99 -1.78
CA TYR A 128 -1.83 12.30 -2.81
C TYR A 128 -0.57 11.45 -2.66
N GLY A 129 0.02 11.39 -1.47
CA GLY A 129 1.19 10.57 -1.19
C GLY A 129 0.93 9.07 -1.42
N TYR A 130 -0.25 8.56 -1.04
CA TYR A 130 -0.61 7.16 -1.30
C TYR A 130 -0.82 6.87 -2.79
N ALA A 131 -1.28 7.83 -3.57
CA ALA A 131 -1.40 7.64 -5.02
C ALA A 131 -0.03 7.53 -5.69
N ILE A 132 0.95 8.34 -5.27
CA ILE A 132 2.35 8.23 -5.72
C ILE A 132 2.96 6.89 -5.28
N LEU A 133 2.78 6.51 -4.02
CA LEU A 133 3.25 5.23 -3.49
C LEU A 133 2.66 4.05 -4.28
N ARG A 134 1.34 4.06 -4.55
CA ARG A 134 0.67 3.05 -5.38
C ARG A 134 1.31 2.94 -6.77
N ALA A 135 1.56 4.06 -7.42
CA ALA A 135 2.17 4.10 -8.75
C ALA A 135 3.58 3.48 -8.73
N THR A 136 4.38 3.82 -7.73
CA THR A 136 5.73 3.27 -7.54
C THR A 136 5.69 1.77 -7.31
N VAL A 137 4.80 1.29 -6.43
CA VAL A 137 4.64 -0.13 -6.13
C VAL A 137 4.11 -0.90 -7.33
N ALA A 138 3.08 -0.39 -8.02
CA ALA A 138 2.53 -1.03 -9.21
C ALA A 138 3.61 -1.21 -10.31
N ARG A 139 4.43 -0.19 -10.51
CA ARG A 139 5.55 -0.26 -11.45
C ARG A 139 6.58 -1.32 -11.01
N ALA A 140 6.95 -1.36 -9.73
CA ALA A 140 7.88 -2.37 -9.22
C ALA A 140 7.32 -3.80 -9.41
N ILE A 141 6.02 -4.02 -9.16
CA ILE A 141 5.33 -5.30 -9.39
C ILE A 141 5.43 -5.70 -10.86
N VAL A 142 5.10 -4.80 -11.80
CA VAL A 142 5.21 -5.08 -13.24
C VAL A 142 6.65 -5.38 -13.62
N GLY A 143 7.62 -4.60 -13.12
CA GLY A 143 9.06 -4.85 -13.33
C GLY A 143 9.53 -6.21 -12.83
N THR A 144 8.87 -6.78 -11.83
CA THR A 144 9.13 -8.15 -11.37
C THR A 144 8.38 -9.22 -12.18
N GLY A 145 7.60 -8.85 -13.19
CA GLY A 145 6.83 -9.77 -14.00
C GLY A 145 5.55 -10.28 -13.33
N LEU A 146 4.96 -9.50 -12.42
CA LEU A 146 3.70 -9.83 -11.77
C LEU A 146 2.57 -8.90 -12.24
N LEU A 147 1.33 -9.38 -12.15
CA LEU A 147 0.12 -8.61 -12.45
C LEU A 147 -0.27 -7.76 -11.23
N PRO A 148 -0.35 -6.42 -11.35
CA PRO A 148 -0.74 -5.55 -10.24
C PRO A 148 -2.20 -5.73 -9.81
N THR A 149 -3.02 -6.37 -10.66
CA THR A 149 -4.45 -6.57 -10.46
C THR A 149 -4.78 -7.73 -9.51
N LEU A 150 -3.98 -8.79 -9.50
CA LEU A 150 -4.26 -10.00 -8.73
C LEU A 150 -3.75 -9.88 -7.29
N GLY A 151 -4.59 -9.35 -6.41
CA GLY A 151 -4.26 -9.13 -5.01
C GLY A 151 -4.12 -10.40 -4.18
N ILE A 152 -3.40 -10.26 -3.08
CA ILE A 152 -3.26 -11.28 -2.02
C ILE A 152 -4.54 -11.31 -1.17
N HIS A 153 -5.06 -10.14 -0.84
CA HIS A 153 -6.22 -9.92 0.03
C HIS A 153 -7.35 -9.15 -0.66
N HIS A 154 -7.05 -7.98 -1.24
CA HIS A 154 -8.05 -7.18 -1.94
C HIS A 154 -8.48 -7.83 -3.26
N ARG A 155 -9.81 -7.88 -3.49
CA ARG A 155 -10.42 -8.57 -4.64
C ARG A 155 -11.53 -7.73 -5.30
N ASN A 156 -11.40 -6.42 -5.28
CA ASN A 156 -12.38 -5.55 -5.91
C ASN A 156 -12.26 -5.65 -7.44
N ARG A 157 -13.32 -6.13 -8.12
CA ARG A 157 -13.36 -6.31 -9.58
C ARG A 157 -13.16 -5.02 -10.38
N TYR A 158 -13.37 -3.87 -9.79
CA TYR A 158 -13.17 -2.57 -10.44
C TYR A 158 -11.80 -1.95 -10.16
N ASN A 159 -10.97 -2.60 -9.35
CA ASN A 159 -9.66 -2.11 -9.00
C ASN A 159 -8.55 -2.86 -9.77
N ALA A 160 -7.93 -2.18 -10.71
CA ALA A 160 -6.82 -2.73 -11.49
C ALA A 160 -5.51 -2.88 -10.69
N TYR A 161 -5.47 -2.46 -9.43
CA TYR A 161 -4.26 -2.36 -8.62
C TYR A 161 -4.37 -3.08 -7.28
N CYS A 162 -5.18 -4.15 -7.18
CA CYS A 162 -5.38 -4.87 -5.91
C CYS A 162 -4.07 -5.35 -5.26
N LEU A 163 -3.14 -5.91 -6.05
CA LEU A 163 -1.84 -6.35 -5.52
C LEU A 163 -0.97 -5.16 -5.11
N ALA A 164 -1.02 -4.07 -5.87
CA ALA A 164 -0.27 -2.88 -5.52
C ALA A 164 -0.81 -2.26 -4.20
N ASP A 165 -2.13 -2.28 -4.01
CA ASP A 165 -2.75 -1.85 -2.76
C ASP A 165 -2.35 -2.74 -1.58
N ASP A 166 -2.28 -4.07 -1.78
CA ASP A 166 -1.82 -5.00 -0.74
C ASP A 166 -0.34 -4.78 -0.37
N ILE A 167 0.51 -4.70 -1.38
CA ILE A 167 1.97 -4.56 -1.17
C ILE A 167 2.36 -3.18 -0.63
N MET A 168 1.60 -2.13 -0.94
CA MET A 168 1.89 -0.80 -0.41
C MET A 168 1.52 -0.60 1.07
N GLU A 169 0.67 -1.45 1.65
CA GLU A 169 0.20 -1.27 3.03
C GLU A 169 1.32 -1.06 4.06
N PRO A 170 2.41 -1.85 4.08
CA PRO A 170 3.54 -1.62 4.98
C PRO A 170 4.26 -0.28 4.78
N TYR A 171 4.14 0.29 3.60
CA TYR A 171 4.84 1.53 3.23
C TYR A 171 4.01 2.79 3.48
N ARG A 172 2.68 2.68 3.70
CA ARG A 172 1.82 3.83 4.02
C ARG A 172 2.34 4.68 5.18
N PRO A 173 2.83 4.10 6.30
CA PRO A 173 3.34 4.89 7.42
C PRO A 173 4.54 5.79 7.08
N PHE A 174 5.28 5.49 6.01
CA PHE A 174 6.35 6.38 5.55
C PHE A 174 5.79 7.66 4.91
N VAL A 175 4.64 7.57 4.24
CA VAL A 175 3.91 8.74 3.73
C VAL A 175 3.33 9.52 4.89
N ASP A 176 2.69 8.83 5.85
CA ASP A 176 2.04 9.45 7.01
C ASP A 176 3.03 10.32 7.80
N LYS A 177 4.29 9.88 7.88
CA LYS A 177 5.37 10.59 8.57
C LYS A 177 5.79 11.88 7.89
N LEU A 178 5.49 12.05 6.58
CA LEU A 178 5.85 13.24 5.80
C LEU A 178 4.76 14.32 5.86
N VAL A 179 3.56 13.96 6.25
CA VAL A 179 2.40 14.82 6.41
C VAL A 179 2.29 15.34 7.83
#